data_80c78e4bb52f82f9970e02553ef35748
#
_entry.id   80c78e4bb52f82f9970e02553ef35748
#
_cell.length_a   1.000
_cell.length_b   1.000
_cell.length_c   1.000
_cell.angle_alpha   90.00
_cell.angle_beta   90.00
_cell.angle_gamma   90.00
#
_symmetry.space_group_name_H-M   'P 1'
#
loop_
_entity.id
_entity.type
_entity.pdbx_description
1 polymer ?
#
loop_
_entity_poly.entity_id
_entity_poly.type
_entity_poly.pdbx_seq_one_letter_code
_entity_poly.pdbx_strand_id
1 'polypeptide(L)'
;EGEGLADMSARAVAAVRDWNQRLSAEGDPTYAVVSHGDVIKAIVADALGLHLDEFQRIVVDPCSVTVIRYTETRPFVVRVNDVGGDLSGLVPPPKARGRRRKPSSDAAVGGGAGA
;
A
#
# COMPACT_ATOMS: atom_id res chain seq x y z
N GLU A 1 15.18 -14.40 11.51
CA GLU A 1 15.43 -13.18 10.81
C GLU A 1 14.32 -12.90 9.81
N GLY A 2 14.17 -11.64 9.43
CA GLY A 2 13.03 -11.21 8.64
C GLY A 2 13.05 -11.69 7.20
N GLU A 3 11.88 -11.72 6.62
CA GLU A 3 11.67 -12.00 5.21
C GLU A 3 12.20 -10.84 4.36
N GLY A 4 12.87 -11.12 3.24
CA GLY A 4 13.31 -10.10 2.31
C GLY A 4 12.11 -9.41 1.62
N LEU A 5 12.30 -8.19 1.15
CA LEU A 5 11.25 -7.40 0.50
C LEU A 5 10.68 -8.10 -0.74
N ALA A 6 11.55 -8.66 -1.59
CA ALA A 6 11.10 -9.38 -2.79
C ALA A 6 10.27 -10.62 -2.45
N ASP A 7 10.67 -11.35 -1.42
CA ASP A 7 9.95 -12.55 -0.98
C ASP A 7 8.59 -12.18 -0.37
N MET A 8 8.54 -11.13 0.42
CA MET A 8 7.29 -10.62 0.98
C MET A 8 6.34 -10.19 -0.13
N SER A 9 6.82 -9.44 -1.11
CA SER A 9 6.04 -8.99 -2.25
C SER A 9 5.46 -10.16 -3.03
N ALA A 10 6.29 -11.14 -3.37
CA ALA A 10 5.85 -12.32 -4.12
C ALA A 10 4.77 -13.09 -3.35
N ARG A 11 4.95 -13.26 -2.06
CA ARG A 11 3.97 -13.96 -1.20
C ARG A 11 2.66 -13.20 -1.11
N ALA A 12 2.71 -11.89 -0.91
CA ALA A 12 1.52 -11.05 -0.78
C ALA A 12 0.72 -11.01 -2.10
N VAL A 13 1.38 -10.81 -3.21
CA VAL A 13 0.76 -10.80 -4.53
C VAL A 13 0.14 -12.16 -4.86
N ALA A 14 0.85 -13.25 -4.59
CA ALA A 14 0.32 -14.59 -4.81
C ALA A 14 -0.93 -14.86 -3.97
N ALA A 15 -0.95 -14.41 -2.72
CA ALA A 15 -2.11 -14.57 -1.84
C ALA A 15 -3.34 -13.82 -2.39
N VAL A 16 -3.17 -12.58 -2.84
CA VAL A 16 -4.27 -11.79 -3.41
C VAL A 16 -4.79 -12.43 -4.70
N ARG A 17 -3.90 -12.89 -5.57
CA ARG A 17 -4.29 -13.56 -6.82
C ARG A 17 -5.05 -14.85 -6.56
N ASP A 18 -4.63 -15.62 -5.56
CA ASP A 18 -5.29 -16.86 -5.17
C ASP A 18 -6.70 -16.58 -4.63
N TRP A 19 -6.87 -15.61 -3.75
CA TRP A 19 -8.17 -15.21 -3.23
C TRP A 19 -9.09 -14.68 -4.34
N ASN A 20 -8.58 -13.87 -5.25
CA ASN A 20 -9.33 -13.39 -6.41
C ASN A 20 -9.87 -14.55 -7.24
N GLN A 21 -9.04 -15.55 -7.50
CA GLN A 21 -9.44 -16.71 -8.28
C GLN A 21 -10.52 -17.51 -7.57
N ARG A 22 -10.36 -17.78 -6.27
CA ARG A 22 -11.31 -18.55 -5.48
C ARG A 22 -12.67 -17.86 -5.39
N LEU A 23 -12.68 -16.57 -5.12
CA LEU A 23 -13.92 -15.82 -4.93
C LEU A 23 -14.61 -15.50 -6.24
N SER A 24 -13.87 -15.33 -7.33
CA SER A 24 -14.43 -15.07 -8.66
C SER A 24 -15.27 -16.23 -9.20
N ALA A 25 -15.07 -17.44 -8.70
CA ALA A 25 -15.86 -18.60 -9.10
C ALA A 25 -17.35 -18.44 -8.78
N GLU A 26 -17.70 -17.58 -7.83
CA GLU A 26 -19.08 -17.36 -7.38
C GLU A 26 -19.66 -16.02 -7.86
N GLY A 27 -19.01 -15.33 -8.78
CA GLY A 27 -19.47 -14.06 -9.33
C GLY A 27 -18.41 -12.99 -9.27
N ASP A 28 -18.82 -11.74 -9.01
CA ASP A 28 -17.96 -10.56 -8.95
C ASP A 28 -17.89 -10.04 -7.51
N PRO A 29 -17.09 -10.68 -6.65
CA PRO A 29 -17.10 -10.40 -5.23
C PRO A 29 -16.36 -9.11 -4.87
N THR A 30 -16.76 -8.51 -3.77
CA THR A 30 -15.99 -7.49 -3.07
C THR A 30 -15.56 -8.05 -1.73
N TYR A 31 -14.29 -7.96 -1.41
CA TYR A 31 -13.75 -8.44 -0.13
C TYR A 31 -12.69 -7.49 0.40
N ALA A 32 -12.45 -7.58 1.69
CA ALA A 32 -11.46 -6.75 2.35
C ALA A 32 -10.26 -7.58 2.82
N VAL A 33 -9.08 -7.00 2.66
CA VAL A 33 -7.84 -7.56 3.19
C VAL A 33 -7.28 -6.54 4.19
N VAL A 34 -7.00 -6.97 5.40
CA VAL A 34 -6.38 -6.13 6.42
C VAL A 34 -4.90 -6.47 6.49
N SER A 35 -4.04 -5.48 6.32
CA SER A 35 -2.61 -5.71 6.26
C SER A 35 -1.83 -4.47 6.73
N HIS A 36 -0.57 -4.39 6.38
CA HIS A 36 0.37 -3.36 6.82
C HIS A 36 0.89 -2.57 5.62
N GLY A 37 1.46 -1.40 5.89
CA GLY A 37 1.87 -0.44 4.87
C GLY A 37 2.71 -1.03 3.75
N ASP A 38 3.82 -1.69 4.05
CA ASP A 38 4.71 -2.22 3.02
C ASP A 38 4.07 -3.34 2.19
N VAL A 39 3.25 -4.17 2.81
CA VAL A 39 2.52 -5.23 2.10
C VAL A 39 1.51 -4.63 1.12
N ILE A 40 0.74 -3.64 1.57
CA ILE A 40 -0.23 -2.96 0.72
C ILE A 40 0.47 -2.23 -0.42
N LYS A 41 1.58 -1.54 -0.16
CA LYS A 41 2.39 -0.88 -1.19
C LYS A 41 2.88 -1.87 -2.25
N ALA A 42 3.32 -3.06 -1.83
CA ALA A 42 3.77 -4.09 -2.76
C ALA A 42 2.64 -4.59 -3.67
N ILE A 43 1.45 -4.75 -3.12
CA ILE A 43 0.26 -5.16 -3.89
C ILE A 43 -0.14 -4.06 -4.89
N VAL A 44 -0.10 -2.80 -4.48
CA VAL A 44 -0.39 -1.66 -5.38
C VAL A 44 0.66 -1.56 -6.48
N ALA A 45 1.94 -1.72 -6.14
CA ALA A 45 3.02 -1.70 -7.14
C ALA A 45 2.81 -2.78 -8.20
N ASP A 46 2.46 -4.00 -7.79
CA ASP A 46 2.15 -5.08 -8.71
C ASP A 46 0.94 -4.72 -9.60
N ALA A 47 -0.11 -4.19 -9.02
CA ALA A 47 -1.32 -3.80 -9.76
C ALA A 47 -1.05 -2.70 -10.79
N LEU A 48 -0.14 -1.78 -10.50
CA LEU A 48 0.26 -0.71 -11.41
C LEU A 48 1.31 -1.14 -12.43
N GLY A 49 1.88 -2.34 -12.30
CA GLY A 49 3.04 -2.75 -13.09
C GLY A 49 4.30 -1.96 -12.75
N LEU A 50 4.35 -1.41 -11.54
CA LEU A 50 5.48 -0.64 -11.05
C LEU A 50 6.57 -1.59 -10.54
N HIS A 51 7.82 -1.28 -10.86
CA HIS A 51 8.94 -2.04 -10.32
C HIS A 51 8.97 -1.94 -8.79
N LEU A 52 9.26 -3.05 -8.13
CA LEU A 52 9.25 -3.10 -6.67
C LEU A 52 10.17 -2.06 -6.02
N ASP A 53 11.30 -1.72 -6.66
CA ASP A 53 12.22 -0.70 -6.18
C ASP A 53 11.56 0.67 -6.00
N GLU A 54 10.43 0.90 -6.66
CA GLU A 54 9.71 2.17 -6.64
C GLU A 54 8.52 2.19 -5.68
N PHE A 55 8.31 1.11 -4.92
CA PHE A 55 7.11 0.99 -4.06
C PHE A 55 7.04 2.05 -2.96
N GLN A 56 8.17 2.62 -2.54
CA GLN A 56 8.20 3.70 -1.55
C GLN A 56 7.59 5.02 -2.05
N ARG A 57 7.36 5.13 -3.36
CA ARG A 57 6.63 6.27 -3.93
C ARG A 57 5.13 6.22 -3.62
N ILE A 58 4.65 5.10 -3.12
CA ILE A 58 3.26 4.89 -2.76
C ILE A 58 3.10 5.18 -1.28
N VAL A 59 2.13 6.02 -0.92
CA VAL A 59 1.84 6.35 0.47
C VAL A 59 0.64 5.52 0.94
N VAL A 60 0.83 4.81 2.05
CA VAL A 60 -0.24 4.06 2.73
C VAL A 60 -0.13 4.34 4.21
N ASP A 61 -1.01 5.18 4.72
CA ASP A 61 -1.07 5.53 6.14
C ASP A 61 -1.84 4.49 6.94
N PRO A 62 -1.61 4.37 8.25
CA PRO A 62 -2.45 3.54 9.12
C PRO A 62 -3.93 3.96 9.01
N CYS A 63 -4.82 2.97 9.05
CA CYS A 63 -6.27 3.18 8.97
C CYS A 63 -6.75 3.79 7.66
N SER A 64 -5.95 3.72 6.61
CA SER A 64 -6.36 4.11 5.26
C SER A 64 -6.97 2.94 4.50
N VAL A 65 -7.72 3.25 3.44
CA VAL A 65 -8.30 2.26 2.54
C VAL A 65 -7.69 2.41 1.16
N THR A 66 -7.24 1.30 0.60
CA THR A 66 -6.78 1.20 -0.78
C THR A 66 -7.73 0.26 -1.52
N VAL A 67 -8.19 0.64 -2.70
CA VAL A 67 -9.16 -0.13 -3.49
C VAL A 67 -8.54 -0.49 -4.82
N ILE A 68 -8.49 -1.79 -5.11
CA ILE A 68 -8.04 -2.31 -6.39
C ILE A 68 -9.17 -3.16 -6.97
N ARG A 69 -9.51 -2.88 -8.22
CA ARG A 69 -10.46 -3.69 -8.98
C ARG A 69 -9.69 -4.62 -9.90
N TYR A 70 -9.86 -5.91 -9.70
CA TYR A 70 -9.26 -6.91 -10.58
C TYR A 70 -10.28 -7.35 -11.62
N THR A 71 -9.90 -7.25 -12.89
CA THR A 71 -10.74 -7.69 -14.02
C THR A 71 -10.06 -8.86 -14.72
N GLU A 72 -10.74 -9.44 -15.71
CA GLU A 72 -10.17 -10.52 -16.52
C GLU A 72 -8.89 -10.10 -17.27
N THR A 73 -8.76 -8.83 -17.58
CA THR A 73 -7.65 -8.32 -18.40
C THR A 73 -6.52 -7.75 -17.56
N ARG A 74 -6.85 -6.98 -16.52
CA ARG A 74 -5.83 -6.29 -15.71
C ARG A 74 -6.43 -5.71 -14.43
N PRO A 75 -5.60 -5.44 -13.42
CA PRO A 75 -6.05 -4.70 -12.24
C PRO A 75 -6.13 -3.20 -12.50
N PHE A 76 -7.05 -2.55 -11.81
CA PHE A 76 -7.21 -1.09 -11.81
C PHE A 76 -7.10 -0.59 -10.37
N VAL A 77 -6.17 0.31 -10.11
CA VAL A 77 -6.04 0.96 -8.81
C VAL A 77 -7.02 2.13 -8.76
N VAL A 78 -8.06 1.98 -7.95
CA VAL A 78 -9.19 2.91 -7.90
C VAL A 78 -8.96 4.00 -6.87
N ARG A 79 -8.45 3.63 -5.71
CA ARG A 79 -8.13 4.55 -4.61
C ARG A 79 -6.89 4.08 -3.89
N VAL A 80 -6.07 5.03 -3.47
CA VAL A 80 -4.90 4.75 -2.63
C VAL A 80 -4.93 5.72 -1.46
N ASN A 81 -4.69 5.19 -0.26
CA ASN A 81 -4.55 6.00 0.94
C ASN A 81 -5.78 6.86 1.25
N ASP A 82 -6.96 6.29 1.11
CA ASP A 82 -8.21 6.99 1.44
C ASP A 82 -8.38 7.04 2.95
N VAL A 83 -8.37 8.25 3.50
CA VAL A 83 -8.52 8.51 4.94
C VAL A 83 -9.85 9.20 5.27
N GLY A 84 -10.84 9.08 4.40
CA GLY A 84 -12.18 9.60 4.63
C GLY A 84 -12.36 11.08 4.28
N GLY A 85 -11.48 11.63 3.45
CA GLY A 85 -11.58 13.02 2.99
C GLY A 85 -10.97 14.05 3.94
N ASP A 86 -10.32 13.61 5.03
CA ASP A 86 -9.59 14.50 5.92
C ASP A 86 -8.30 14.99 5.25
N LEU A 87 -8.21 16.29 5.01
CA LEU A 87 -7.05 16.91 4.36
C LEU A 87 -6.05 17.49 5.35
N SER A 88 -6.29 17.38 6.66
CA SER A 88 -5.41 17.97 7.67
C SER A 88 -3.97 17.44 7.60
N GLY A 89 -3.79 16.19 7.17
CA GLY A 89 -2.48 15.60 6.98
C GLY A 89 -1.66 16.21 5.85
N LEU A 90 -2.26 17.00 4.97
CA LEU A 90 -1.56 17.69 3.88
C LEU A 90 -1.01 19.04 4.31
N VAL A 91 -1.41 19.53 5.48
CA VAL A 91 -0.91 20.79 6.02
C VAL A 91 0.41 20.51 6.75
N PRO A 92 1.53 21.13 6.34
CA PRO A 92 2.79 20.93 7.04
C PRO A 92 2.68 21.36 8.50
N PRO A 93 3.28 20.61 9.44
CA PRO A 93 3.30 21.03 10.82
C PRO A 93 4.11 22.32 10.98
N PRO A 94 3.78 23.17 11.97
CA PRO A 94 4.56 24.39 12.23
C PRO A 94 6.03 24.04 12.47
N LYS A 95 6.95 24.80 11.84
CA LYS A 95 8.37 24.59 12.05
C LYS A 95 8.72 24.94 13.50
N ALA A 96 9.13 23.94 14.28
CA ALA A 96 9.67 24.19 15.61
C ALA A 96 11.09 24.74 15.48
N ARG A 97 11.36 25.88 16.14
CA ARG A 97 12.71 26.48 16.19
C ARG A 97 13.69 25.47 16.80
N GLY A 98 14.80 25.21 16.07
CA GLY A 98 15.91 24.42 16.60
C GLY A 98 15.75 22.90 16.56
N ARG A 99 14.71 22.36 15.96
CA ARG A 99 14.60 20.90 15.80
C ARG A 99 15.33 20.41 14.55
N ARG A 100 16.09 19.34 14.74
CA ARG A 100 16.71 18.59 13.66
C ARG A 100 15.65 18.09 12.68
N ARG A 101 15.90 18.24 11.40
CA ARG A 101 15.02 17.74 10.35
C ARG A 101 14.88 16.22 10.48
N LYS A 102 13.67 15.70 10.56
CA LYS A 102 13.44 14.26 10.52
C LYS A 102 13.84 13.71 9.15
N PRO A 103 14.41 12.49 9.11
CA PRO A 103 14.65 11.83 7.82
C PRO A 103 13.34 11.71 7.03
N SER A 104 13.46 11.82 5.72
CA SER A 104 12.33 11.61 4.82
C SER A 104 11.81 10.19 4.95
N SER A 105 10.50 10.01 4.77
CA SER A 105 9.88 8.70 4.74
C SER A 105 10.39 7.81 3.60
N ASP A 106 11.00 8.41 2.58
CA ASP A 106 11.61 7.68 1.46
C ASP A 106 12.79 6.80 1.87
N ALA A 107 13.42 7.13 2.98
CA ALA A 107 14.56 6.36 3.49
C ALA A 107 14.13 5.17 4.38
N ALA A 108 12.86 5.08 4.74
CA ALA A 108 12.37 4.08 5.68
C ALA A 108 11.68 2.92 4.99
N VAL A 109 12.04 1.70 5.36
CA VAL A 109 11.35 0.46 5.00
C VAL A 109 10.81 -0.13 6.30
N GLY A 110 9.65 -0.77 6.24
CA GLY A 110 9.10 -1.44 7.41
C GLY A 110 8.03 -0.64 8.15
N GLY A 111 7.19 0.05 7.45
CA GLY A 111 5.99 0.65 8.03
C GLY A 111 6.22 1.98 8.73
N GLY A 112 7.17 2.75 8.27
CA GLY A 112 7.46 4.08 8.81
C GLY A 112 6.38 5.12 8.56
N ALA A 113 5.27 4.77 7.93
CA ALA A 113 4.24 5.72 7.53
C ALA A 113 3.58 6.46 8.70
N GLY A 114 3.59 5.88 9.88
CA GLY A 114 3.02 6.50 11.09
C GLY A 114 3.98 7.34 11.89
N ALA A 115 5.20 7.44 11.47
CA ALA A 115 6.25 8.11 12.26
C ALA A 115 6.24 9.62 12.10
#